data_6e12836a1ff16b3f79bdc0988859a06b
#
_entry.id   6e12836a1ff16b3f79bdc0988859a06b
#
_cell.length_a   1.000
_cell.length_b   1.000
_cell.length_c   1.000
_cell.angle_alpha   90.00
_cell.angle_beta   90.00
_cell.angle_gamma   90.00
#
_symmetry.space_group_name_H-M   'P 1'
#
loop_
_entity.id
_entity.type
_entity.pdbx_description
1 polymer ?
#
loop_
_entity_poly.entity_id
_entity_poly.type
_entity_poly.pdbx_seq_one_letter_code
_entity_poly.pdbx_strand_id
1 'polypeptide(L)'
;MEPIINSQLPEFKVQAFQNGTFKTVTNEDVKGKWAVFFFYPADFTFVCPTELVDMAENYDQFQAMGVEVYSVSTDSHFVHKAWHDASESIRKIRFPMLADPTGALCRAFGVMI
;
A
#
# COMPACT_ATOMS: atom_id res chain seq x y z
N MET A 1 -18.57 8.27 -10.70
CA MET A 1 -18.02 7.17 -9.87
C MET A 1 -18.92 6.95 -8.67
N GLU A 2 -19.29 5.73 -8.43
CA GLU A 2 -20.17 5.38 -7.33
C GLU A 2 -19.39 5.39 -6.01
N PRO A 3 -19.94 5.96 -4.93
CA PRO A 3 -19.33 5.82 -3.61
C PRO A 3 -19.28 4.37 -3.17
N ILE A 4 -18.22 3.98 -2.50
CA ILE A 4 -18.04 2.61 -2.01
C ILE A 4 -18.19 2.50 -0.49
N ILE A 5 -18.65 3.57 0.16
CA ILE A 5 -18.88 3.58 1.61
C ILE A 5 -19.90 2.49 1.95
N ASN A 6 -19.58 1.69 2.98
CA ASN A 6 -20.38 0.56 3.43
C ASN A 6 -20.48 -0.60 2.43
N SER A 7 -19.63 -0.62 1.40
CA SER A 7 -19.54 -1.77 0.52
C SER A 7 -18.55 -2.79 1.08
N GLN A 8 -18.65 -4.02 0.58
CA GLN A 8 -17.72 -5.07 0.98
C GLN A 8 -16.37 -4.89 0.26
N LEU A 9 -15.29 -5.33 0.91
CA LEU A 9 -13.97 -5.33 0.31
C LEU A 9 -13.98 -6.20 -0.93
N PRO A 10 -13.54 -5.69 -2.11
CA PRO A 10 -13.50 -6.48 -3.32
C PRO A 10 -12.45 -7.59 -3.22
N GLU A 11 -12.63 -8.65 -3.98
CA GLU A 11 -11.59 -9.65 -4.14
C GLU A 11 -10.40 -9.05 -4.87
N PHE A 12 -9.20 -9.30 -4.36
CA PHE A 12 -7.97 -8.91 -5.06
C PHE A 12 -6.82 -9.85 -4.72
N LYS A 13 -5.85 -9.87 -5.60
CA LYS A 13 -4.59 -10.60 -5.41
C LYS A 13 -3.50 -9.80 -6.11
N VAL A 14 -2.58 -9.25 -5.35
CA VAL A 14 -1.52 -8.39 -5.86
C VAL A 14 -0.18 -8.78 -5.28
N GLN A 15 0.89 -8.45 -6.01
CA GLN A 15 2.24 -8.61 -5.51
C GLN A 15 2.58 -7.44 -4.60
N ALA A 16 3.46 -7.69 -3.64
CA ALA A 16 3.86 -6.67 -2.68
C ALA A 16 5.33 -6.82 -2.33
N PHE A 17 5.92 -5.74 -1.85
CA PHE A 17 7.24 -5.72 -1.27
C PHE A 17 7.12 -5.34 0.20
N GLN A 18 7.72 -6.14 1.09
CA GLN A 18 7.75 -5.85 2.53
C GLN A 18 8.99 -6.46 3.16
N ASN A 19 9.72 -5.62 3.91
CA ASN A 19 10.88 -6.06 4.72
C ASN A 19 11.92 -6.84 3.90
N GLY A 20 12.19 -6.38 2.69
CA GLY A 20 13.20 -7.00 1.82
C GLY A 20 12.75 -8.22 1.04
N THR A 21 11.50 -8.61 1.15
CA THR A 21 10.96 -9.78 0.43
C THR A 21 9.74 -9.42 -0.40
N PHE A 22 9.53 -10.21 -1.45
CA PHE A 22 8.29 -10.14 -2.24
C PHE A 22 7.28 -11.13 -1.69
N LYS A 23 6.02 -10.74 -1.69
CA LYS A 23 4.93 -11.62 -1.27
C LYS A 23 3.66 -11.30 -2.04
N THR A 24 2.66 -12.16 -1.92
CA THR A 24 1.34 -11.94 -2.49
C THR A 24 0.40 -11.52 -1.36
N VAL A 25 -0.39 -10.46 -1.60
CA VAL A 25 -1.41 -10.00 -0.67
C VAL A 25 -2.78 -10.13 -1.33
N THR A 26 -3.73 -10.67 -0.59
CA THR A 26 -5.10 -10.88 -1.07
C THR A 26 -6.09 -10.26 -0.10
N ASN A 27 -7.35 -10.19 -0.52
CA ASN A 27 -8.44 -9.75 0.34
C ASN A 27 -8.57 -10.62 1.60
N GLU A 28 -8.18 -11.89 1.54
CA GLU A 28 -8.22 -12.80 2.70
C GLU A 28 -7.23 -12.36 3.79
N ASP A 29 -6.11 -11.78 3.42
CA ASP A 29 -5.11 -11.28 4.37
C ASP A 29 -5.65 -10.11 5.21
N VAL A 30 -6.61 -9.38 4.66
CA VAL A 30 -7.18 -8.17 5.28
C VAL A 30 -8.49 -8.48 6.02
N LYS A 31 -9.12 -9.60 5.69
CA LYS A 31 -10.44 -9.95 6.21
C LYS A 31 -10.44 -10.07 7.73
N GLY A 32 -11.41 -9.44 8.36
CA GLY A 32 -11.54 -9.47 9.81
C GLY A 32 -10.60 -8.53 10.55
N LYS A 33 -9.90 -7.65 9.84
CA LYS A 33 -8.96 -6.69 10.42
C LYS A 33 -9.29 -5.28 9.98
N TRP A 34 -8.90 -4.30 10.78
CA TRP A 34 -8.89 -2.92 10.35
C TRP A 34 -7.67 -2.68 9.47
N ALA A 35 -7.85 -1.97 8.36
CA ALA A 35 -6.77 -1.70 7.42
C ALA A 35 -6.88 -0.30 6.84
N VAL A 36 -5.73 0.33 6.62
CA VAL A 36 -5.61 1.60 5.91
C VAL A 36 -4.90 1.32 4.60
N PHE A 37 -5.54 1.69 3.49
CA PHE A 37 -4.93 1.61 2.16
C PHE A 37 -4.59 3.02 1.71
N PHE A 38 -3.31 3.31 1.60
CA PHE A 38 -2.82 4.61 1.17
C PHE A 38 -2.43 4.55 -0.31
N PHE A 39 -3.19 5.25 -1.14
CA PHE A 39 -2.96 5.28 -2.59
C PHE A 39 -2.13 6.50 -2.96
N TYR A 40 -1.13 6.31 -3.82
CA TYR A 40 -0.30 7.40 -4.33
C TYR A 40 0.05 7.16 -5.79
N PRO A 41 0.40 8.23 -6.56
CA PRO A 41 0.51 8.09 -8.02
C PRO A 41 1.65 7.20 -8.50
N ALA A 42 2.85 7.35 -7.94
CA ALA A 42 4.01 6.61 -8.43
C ALA A 42 5.17 6.69 -7.44
N ASP A 43 6.01 5.66 -7.49
CA ASP A 43 7.29 5.66 -6.79
C ASP A 43 8.25 6.67 -7.44
N PHE A 44 9.32 7.02 -6.73
CA PHE A 44 10.34 7.96 -7.22
C PHE A 44 9.80 9.35 -7.55
N THR A 45 8.69 9.75 -6.92
CA THR A 45 8.15 11.11 -7.09
C THR A 45 8.40 11.92 -5.83
N PHE A 46 8.30 13.25 -5.94
CA PHE A 46 8.50 14.14 -4.80
C PHE A 46 7.22 14.41 -4.03
N VAL A 47 6.07 13.99 -4.55
CA VAL A 47 4.77 14.44 -4.03
C VAL A 47 4.38 13.71 -2.74
N CYS A 48 4.68 12.42 -2.62
CA CYS A 48 4.16 11.60 -1.53
C CYS A 48 5.18 11.04 -0.53
N PRO A 49 6.50 11.23 -0.66
CA PRO A 49 7.43 10.61 0.29
C PRO A 49 7.20 11.02 1.73
N THR A 50 6.84 12.28 1.98
CA THR A 50 6.59 12.79 3.33
C THR A 50 5.44 12.06 4.00
N GLU A 51 4.34 11.86 3.28
CA GLU A 51 3.16 11.17 3.81
C GLU A 51 3.46 9.70 4.08
N LEU A 52 4.20 9.05 3.19
CA LEU A 52 4.62 7.66 3.38
C LEU A 52 5.54 7.52 4.58
N VAL A 53 6.46 8.46 4.78
CA VAL A 53 7.37 8.47 5.92
C VAL A 53 6.59 8.66 7.21
N ASP A 54 5.61 9.57 7.24
CA ASP A 54 4.77 9.79 8.41
C ASP A 54 4.02 8.50 8.80
N MET A 55 3.48 7.81 7.83
CA MET A 55 2.81 6.52 8.07
C MET A 55 3.80 5.48 8.56
N ALA A 56 5.02 5.45 8.01
CA ALA A 56 6.05 4.52 8.42
C ALA A 56 6.49 4.75 9.86
N GLU A 57 6.63 6.01 10.27
CA GLU A 57 7.02 6.36 11.63
C GLU A 57 5.95 6.00 12.65
N ASN A 58 4.68 6.00 12.25
CA ASN A 58 3.55 5.67 13.10
C ASN A 58 3.06 4.23 12.96
N TYR A 59 3.77 3.41 12.20
CA TYR A 59 3.35 2.04 11.90
C TYR A 59 3.14 1.20 13.15
N ASP A 60 4.06 1.29 14.12
CA ASP A 60 3.94 0.52 15.36
C ASP A 60 2.68 0.92 16.14
N GLN A 61 2.31 2.19 16.10
CA GLN A 61 1.09 2.66 16.76
C GLN A 61 -0.15 2.10 16.08
N PHE A 62 -0.18 2.05 14.74
CA PHE A 62 -1.28 1.41 14.01
C PHE A 62 -1.40 -0.06 14.36
N GLN A 63 -0.29 -0.78 14.39
CA GLN A 63 -0.30 -2.19 14.74
C GLN A 63 -0.77 -2.42 16.17
N ALA A 64 -0.37 -1.56 17.11
CA ALA A 64 -0.82 -1.64 18.50
C ALA A 64 -2.34 -1.48 18.63
N MET A 65 -2.97 -0.77 17.69
CA MET A 65 -4.44 -0.61 17.65
C MET A 65 -5.12 -1.69 16.82
N GLY A 66 -4.38 -2.69 16.34
CA GLY A 66 -4.94 -3.74 15.49
C GLY A 66 -5.19 -3.31 14.05
N VAL A 67 -4.52 -2.27 13.59
CA VAL A 67 -4.69 -1.73 12.23
C VAL A 67 -3.46 -2.07 11.39
N GLU A 68 -3.67 -2.66 10.22
CA GLU A 68 -2.61 -2.86 9.24
C GLU A 68 -2.63 -1.73 8.21
N VAL A 69 -1.45 -1.36 7.73
CA VAL A 69 -1.27 -0.29 6.75
C VAL A 69 -0.74 -0.88 5.45
N TYR A 70 -1.32 -0.47 4.34
CA TYR A 70 -0.86 -0.88 3.01
C TYR A 70 -0.71 0.37 2.15
N SER A 71 0.41 0.50 1.45
CA SER A 71 0.54 1.52 0.41
C SER A 71 0.29 0.88 -0.95
N VAL A 72 -0.31 1.63 -1.86
CA VAL A 72 -0.70 1.12 -3.19
C VAL A 72 -0.33 2.14 -4.25
N SER A 73 0.37 1.69 -5.29
CA SER A 73 0.57 2.48 -6.49
C SER A 73 0.54 1.57 -7.71
N THR A 74 0.53 2.17 -8.90
CA THR A 74 0.51 1.42 -10.15
C THR A 74 1.89 0.90 -10.56
N ASP A 75 2.92 1.16 -9.78
CA ASP A 75 4.25 0.60 -10.01
C ASP A 75 4.31 -0.88 -9.70
N SER A 76 5.29 -1.58 -10.29
CA SER A 76 5.50 -2.98 -10.01
C SER A 76 6.16 -3.18 -8.64
N HIS A 77 6.10 -4.41 -8.13
CA HIS A 77 6.77 -4.75 -6.87
C HIS A 77 8.29 -4.62 -6.99
N PHE A 78 8.85 -4.77 -8.19
CA PHE A 78 10.28 -4.54 -8.42
C PHE A 78 10.64 -3.06 -8.28
N VAL A 79 9.78 -2.16 -8.74
CA VAL A 79 9.96 -0.72 -8.58
C VAL A 79 9.87 -0.33 -7.10
N HIS A 80 8.94 -0.92 -6.35
CA HIS A 80 8.84 -0.71 -4.90
C HIS A 80 10.14 -1.09 -4.19
N LYS A 81 10.72 -2.23 -4.56
CA LYS A 81 12.00 -2.65 -4.00
C LYS A 81 13.11 -1.66 -4.35
N ALA A 82 13.20 -1.24 -5.60
CA ALA A 82 14.23 -0.31 -6.04
C ALA A 82 14.12 1.03 -5.30
N TRP A 83 12.92 1.54 -5.13
CA TRP A 83 12.68 2.78 -4.40
C TRP A 83 13.06 2.64 -2.92
N HIS A 84 12.64 1.54 -2.31
CA HIS A 84 12.96 1.24 -0.91
C HIS A 84 14.48 1.16 -0.71
N ASP A 85 15.19 0.52 -1.62
CA ASP A 85 16.64 0.37 -1.52
C ASP A 85 17.39 1.69 -1.80
N ALA A 86 16.85 2.54 -2.66
CA ALA A 86 17.52 3.76 -3.10
C ALA A 86 17.26 4.98 -2.20
N SER A 87 16.16 5.02 -1.48
CA SER A 87 15.76 6.19 -0.69
C SER A 87 15.88 5.91 0.80
N GLU A 88 16.66 6.74 1.51
CA GLU A 88 16.77 6.63 2.97
C GLU A 88 15.44 6.78 3.67
N SER A 89 14.59 7.70 3.19
CA SER A 89 13.28 7.95 3.78
C SER A 89 12.36 6.75 3.58
N ILE A 90 12.35 6.17 2.40
CA ILE A 90 11.47 5.06 2.03
C ILE A 90 11.93 3.75 2.68
N ARG A 91 13.23 3.63 2.99
CA ARG A 91 13.74 2.46 3.72
C ARG A 91 13.11 2.29 5.10
N LYS A 92 12.54 3.33 5.66
CA LYS A 92 11.83 3.26 6.94
C LYS A 92 10.50 2.52 6.85
N ILE A 93 9.98 2.31 5.66
CA ILE A 93 8.69 1.64 5.46
C ILE A 93 8.83 0.15 5.78
N ARG A 94 8.00 -0.32 6.72
CA ARG A 94 7.94 -1.72 7.11
C ARG A 94 6.61 -2.37 6.78
N PHE A 95 5.63 -1.58 6.37
CA PHE A 95 4.34 -2.11 5.94
C PHE A 95 4.39 -2.59 4.48
N PRO A 96 3.44 -3.44 4.06
CA PRO A 96 3.43 -3.93 2.68
C PRO A 96 3.21 -2.82 1.67
N MET A 97 4.03 -2.79 0.63
CA MET A 97 3.91 -1.87 -0.50
C MET A 97 3.28 -2.65 -1.66
N LEU A 98 2.00 -2.45 -1.89
CA LEU A 98 1.24 -3.22 -2.88
C LEU A 98 1.48 -2.70 -4.28
N ALA A 99 1.63 -3.61 -5.23
CA ALA A 99 1.79 -3.31 -6.64
C ALA A 99 0.45 -3.46 -7.36
N ASP A 100 0.03 -2.41 -8.06
CA ASP A 100 -1.23 -2.39 -8.79
C ASP A 100 -0.99 -1.92 -10.24
N PRO A 101 -0.14 -2.63 -11.02
CA PRO A 101 0.29 -2.15 -12.34
C PRO A 101 -0.85 -2.01 -13.34
N THR A 102 -1.94 -2.75 -13.19
CA THR A 102 -3.10 -2.65 -14.06
C THR A 102 -4.13 -1.63 -13.58
N GLY A 103 -3.95 -1.07 -12.40
CA GLY A 103 -4.91 -0.15 -11.80
C GLY A 103 -6.17 -0.83 -11.27
N ALA A 104 -6.15 -2.15 -11.13
CA ALA A 104 -7.32 -2.91 -10.70
C ALA A 104 -7.80 -2.52 -9.30
N LEU A 105 -6.87 -2.37 -8.34
CA LEU A 105 -7.21 -1.94 -6.99
C LEU A 105 -7.70 -0.50 -6.98
N CYS A 106 -7.07 0.39 -7.73
CA CYS A 106 -7.48 1.79 -7.82
C CYS A 106 -8.92 1.88 -8.32
N ARG A 107 -9.27 1.10 -9.33
CA ARG A 107 -10.64 1.07 -9.85
C ARG A 107 -11.61 0.47 -8.84
N ALA A 108 -11.22 -0.62 -8.19
CA ALA A 108 -12.08 -1.31 -7.22
C ALA A 108 -12.39 -0.43 -6.00
N PHE A 109 -11.43 0.37 -5.56
CA PHE A 109 -11.62 1.30 -4.45
C PHE A 109 -12.14 2.67 -4.88
N GLY A 110 -12.34 2.89 -6.18
CA GLY A 110 -12.87 4.15 -6.67
C GLY A 110 -11.91 5.33 -6.55
N VAL A 111 -10.60 5.08 -6.60
CA VAL A 111 -9.57 6.10 -6.40
C VAL A 111 -8.65 6.23 -7.63
N MET A 112 -9.23 6.18 -8.82
CA MET A 112 -8.47 6.35 -10.04
C MET A 112 -7.74 7.70 -10.06
N ILE A 113 -6.48 7.62 -10.42
CA ILE A 113 -5.61 8.78 -10.47
C ILE A 113 -5.33 9.12 -11.93
#